data_e148ed03c9c5dffabd0154fdb4038d6a
#
_entry.id   e148ed03c9c5dffabd0154fdb4038d6a
#
_cell.length_a   1.000
_cell.length_b   1.000
_cell.length_c   1.000
_cell.angle_alpha   90.00
_cell.angle_beta   90.00
_cell.angle_gamma   90.00
#
_symmetry.space_group_name_H-M   'P 1'
#
loop_
_entity.id
_entity.type
_entity.pdbx_description
1 polymer ?
#
loop_
_entity_poly.entity_id
_entity_poly.type
_entity_poly.pdbx_seq_one_letter_code
_entity_poly.pdbx_strand_id
1 'polypeptide(L)'
;KVDRVDEVDQTLHCVVTVGGVLSNNKGVNFPDVQLSVRALTTKDRQDLAFGLQQGVDWVALSFVRNPSDMQEIRELIRKHGFSTPVVAKIEKFEAIDQIDAILPLCDGVMVARGDLGVEMPAEEVPLLQKDLIHKANSLGIPIITATQMLDSMASSPRPTRAEVSDVANAILDGTDAVMLSNETAVGDFPVEAVETMATIARRIERDYPQRPIDTHLPSTIPNSISGAVSSIARQLNAAAILPLTKSGATAHNVSKFRPSTPILAVTSEVAVARKLQLVWGVTPLLIETQQSTTATFTLAMDVAQEMGVLKDGDLCVQTAGTLAGVSGSTDLIKVGIVSAVLGRGTGFGSGSISGKVRIATNASDCAKLEPGEVLVATDTNADYLDAIRDAAAVITETPAESSHAAVIAQRLGIPVIAGIANATRDLLEGEVVTLLIKEGAVHRGTGSNMAMKLDTML
;
A
#
# COMPACT_ATOMS: atom_id res chain seq x y z
N LYS A 1 -1.59 -3.65 -47.96
CA LYS A 1 -0.24 -4.01 -48.41
C LYS A 1 0.26 -2.94 -49.37
N VAL A 2 1.49 -2.44 -49.15
CA VAL A 2 2.15 -1.55 -50.11
C VAL A 2 2.46 -2.33 -51.39
N ASP A 3 2.01 -1.82 -52.52
CA ASP A 3 2.21 -2.40 -53.84
C ASP A 3 3.37 -1.70 -54.55
N ARG A 4 3.39 -0.38 -54.52
CA ARG A 4 4.40 0.46 -55.16
C ARG A 4 4.68 1.73 -54.37
N VAL A 5 5.94 2.13 -54.34
CA VAL A 5 6.40 3.43 -53.84
C VAL A 5 6.72 4.32 -55.02
N ASP A 6 6.17 5.50 -55.06
CA ASP A 6 6.51 6.52 -56.03
C ASP A 6 7.36 7.59 -55.32
N GLU A 7 8.67 7.57 -55.57
CA GLU A 7 9.61 8.49 -54.93
C GLU A 7 9.51 9.93 -55.46
N VAL A 8 9.05 10.08 -56.72
CA VAL A 8 8.92 11.40 -57.36
C VAL A 8 7.74 12.17 -56.74
N ASP A 9 6.59 11.50 -56.63
CA ASP A 9 5.37 12.06 -56.09
C ASP A 9 5.24 11.88 -54.60
N GLN A 10 6.22 11.24 -53.94
CA GLN A 10 6.20 10.87 -52.53
C GLN A 10 4.89 10.19 -52.10
N THR A 11 4.41 9.25 -52.92
CA THR A 11 3.16 8.53 -52.70
C THR A 11 3.36 7.05 -52.53
N LEU A 12 2.52 6.42 -51.71
CA LEU A 12 2.43 4.98 -51.52
C LEU A 12 1.15 4.48 -52.22
N HIS A 13 1.31 3.59 -53.18
CA HIS A 13 0.19 2.84 -53.74
C HIS A 13 -0.05 1.59 -52.92
N CYS A 14 -1.26 1.46 -52.37
CA CYS A 14 -1.61 0.36 -51.47
C CYS A 14 -2.77 -0.46 -52.03
N VAL A 15 -2.74 -1.76 -51.81
CA VAL A 15 -3.86 -2.68 -52.04
C VAL A 15 -4.48 -3.04 -50.70
N VAL A 16 -5.79 -2.86 -50.59
CA VAL A 16 -6.56 -3.26 -49.41
C VAL A 16 -6.69 -4.79 -49.44
N THR A 17 -6.06 -5.47 -48.50
CA THR A 17 -6.08 -6.93 -48.39
C THR A 17 -7.23 -7.43 -47.50
N VAL A 18 -7.62 -6.64 -46.51
CA VAL A 18 -8.79 -6.90 -45.65
C VAL A 18 -9.67 -5.65 -45.68
N GLY A 19 -10.92 -5.82 -46.13
CA GLY A 19 -11.89 -4.72 -46.20
C GLY A 19 -12.47 -4.36 -44.84
N GLY A 20 -12.97 -3.11 -44.72
CA GLY A 20 -13.62 -2.63 -43.50
C GLY A 20 -14.02 -1.17 -43.64
N VAL A 21 -14.69 -0.64 -42.60
CA VAL A 21 -15.06 0.78 -42.53
C VAL A 21 -13.92 1.59 -41.94
N LEU A 22 -13.44 2.59 -42.68
CA LEU A 22 -12.50 3.59 -42.19
C LEU A 22 -13.30 4.82 -41.71
N SER A 23 -13.11 5.17 -40.46
CA SER A 23 -13.68 6.41 -39.90
C SER A 23 -12.62 7.50 -39.75
N ASN A 24 -13.05 8.75 -39.60
CA ASN A 24 -12.14 9.87 -39.37
C ASN A 24 -11.35 9.73 -38.08
N ASN A 25 -10.17 10.35 -38.03
CA ASN A 25 -9.29 10.42 -36.85
C ASN A 25 -8.77 9.05 -36.35
N LYS A 26 -8.58 8.08 -37.25
CA LYS A 26 -7.93 6.80 -36.93
C LYS A 26 -6.43 6.89 -37.17
N GLY A 27 -5.65 6.32 -36.23
CA GLY A 27 -4.21 6.16 -36.37
C GLY A 27 -3.86 5.11 -37.44
N VAL A 28 -2.63 5.15 -37.89
CA VAL A 28 -2.05 4.14 -38.82
C VAL A 28 -0.80 3.57 -38.15
N ASN A 29 -0.73 2.25 -38.03
CA ASN A 29 0.46 1.55 -37.57
C ASN A 29 1.28 1.10 -38.79
N PHE A 30 2.58 1.14 -38.67
CA PHE A 30 3.54 0.65 -39.68
C PHE A 30 4.42 -0.42 -39.00
N PRO A 31 3.97 -1.70 -38.97
CA PRO A 31 4.77 -2.79 -38.44
C PRO A 31 6.14 -2.87 -39.12
N ASP A 32 7.16 -3.24 -38.37
CA ASP A 32 8.56 -3.40 -38.86
C ASP A 32 9.22 -2.12 -39.40
N VAL A 33 8.61 -0.92 -39.16
CA VAL A 33 9.16 0.34 -39.65
C VAL A 33 9.45 1.28 -38.47
N GLN A 34 10.73 1.66 -38.33
CA GLN A 34 11.11 2.70 -37.39
C GLN A 34 10.69 4.08 -37.91
N LEU A 35 9.74 4.69 -37.22
CA LEU A 35 9.29 6.03 -37.55
C LEU A 35 10.17 7.08 -36.85
N SER A 36 10.49 8.17 -37.54
CA SER A 36 11.24 9.31 -36.97
C SER A 36 10.41 10.22 -36.04
N VAL A 37 9.13 9.86 -35.78
CA VAL A 37 8.23 10.60 -34.92
C VAL A 37 8.69 10.48 -33.46
N ARG A 38 8.77 11.59 -32.74
CA ARG A 38 9.11 11.60 -31.30
C ARG A 38 7.97 11.02 -30.46
N ALA A 39 8.30 10.35 -29.36
CA ALA A 39 7.31 9.87 -28.41
C ALA A 39 6.48 11.01 -27.79
N LEU A 40 7.10 12.19 -27.57
CA LEU A 40 6.45 13.40 -27.08
C LEU A 40 6.31 14.46 -28.15
N THR A 41 5.09 14.72 -28.61
CA THR A 41 4.76 15.82 -29.51
C THR A 41 4.72 17.18 -28.77
N THR A 42 4.59 18.27 -29.52
CA THR A 42 4.39 19.61 -28.92
C THR A 42 3.10 19.68 -28.09
N LYS A 43 2.04 19.01 -28.57
CA LYS A 43 0.76 18.93 -27.85
C LYS A 43 0.92 18.14 -26.55
N ASP A 44 1.59 16.99 -26.57
CA ASP A 44 1.80 16.17 -25.37
C ASP A 44 2.55 16.95 -24.28
N ARG A 45 3.49 17.82 -24.63
CA ARG A 45 4.19 18.68 -23.68
C ARG A 45 3.26 19.73 -23.03
N GLN A 46 2.30 20.25 -23.80
CA GLN A 46 1.28 21.20 -23.26
C GLN A 46 0.32 20.44 -22.34
N ASP A 47 -0.16 19.29 -22.77
CA ASP A 47 -1.07 18.44 -21.99
C ASP A 47 -0.40 17.95 -20.70
N LEU A 48 0.89 17.56 -20.76
CA LEU A 48 1.68 17.22 -19.58
C LEU A 48 1.74 18.38 -18.58
N ALA A 49 2.08 19.59 -19.06
CA ALA A 49 2.16 20.77 -18.20
C ALA A 49 0.82 21.06 -17.52
N PHE A 50 -0.28 20.96 -18.25
CA PHE A 50 -1.63 21.12 -17.72
C PHE A 50 -1.96 20.03 -16.68
N GLY A 51 -1.75 18.76 -17.00
CA GLY A 51 -2.02 17.64 -16.09
C GLY A 51 -1.24 17.75 -14.77
N LEU A 52 0.04 18.12 -14.85
CA LEU A 52 0.88 18.34 -13.66
C LEU A 52 0.32 19.44 -12.76
N GLN A 53 -0.16 20.56 -13.34
CA GLN A 53 -0.79 21.65 -12.59
C GLN A 53 -2.12 21.24 -11.95
N GLN A 54 -2.86 20.29 -12.56
CA GLN A 54 -4.07 19.70 -11.98
C GLN A 54 -3.79 18.67 -10.88
N GLY A 55 -2.52 18.35 -10.63
CA GLY A 55 -2.12 17.44 -9.54
C GLY A 55 -2.38 15.96 -9.85
N VAL A 56 -2.17 15.52 -11.09
CA VAL A 56 -2.25 14.10 -11.45
C VAL A 56 -1.25 13.28 -10.65
N ASP A 57 -1.66 12.11 -10.17
CA ASP A 57 -0.83 11.21 -9.37
C ASP A 57 0.12 10.36 -10.22
N TRP A 58 -0.25 10.08 -11.50
CA TRP A 58 0.53 9.31 -12.45
C TRP A 58 0.42 9.91 -13.86
N VAL A 59 1.47 9.75 -14.64
CA VAL A 59 1.50 10.05 -16.08
C VAL A 59 1.84 8.77 -16.84
N ALA A 60 1.06 8.43 -17.88
CA ALA A 60 1.35 7.31 -18.77
C ALA A 60 1.89 7.83 -20.10
N LEU A 61 3.05 7.32 -20.53
CA LEU A 61 3.67 7.64 -21.81
C LEU A 61 3.42 6.52 -22.81
N SER A 62 2.66 6.84 -23.87
CA SER A 62 2.45 5.92 -25.00
C SER A 62 3.65 5.88 -25.95
N PHE A 63 3.75 4.79 -26.70
CA PHE A 63 4.74 4.60 -27.76
C PHE A 63 6.19 4.76 -27.31
N VAL A 64 6.51 4.32 -26.11
CA VAL A 64 7.90 4.23 -25.63
C VAL A 64 8.66 3.25 -26.50
N ARG A 65 9.85 3.63 -26.99
CA ARG A 65 10.70 2.82 -27.86
C ARG A 65 12.10 2.61 -27.30
N ASN A 66 12.57 3.57 -26.51
CA ASN A 66 13.97 3.57 -26.05
C ASN A 66 14.11 4.32 -24.71
N PRO A 67 15.25 4.16 -24.00
CA PRO A 67 15.50 4.83 -22.72
C PRO A 67 15.40 6.35 -22.76
N SER A 68 15.75 6.99 -23.91
CA SER A 68 15.71 8.45 -24.02
C SER A 68 14.30 9.03 -23.99
N ASP A 69 13.28 8.27 -24.42
CA ASP A 69 11.88 8.67 -24.31
C ASP A 69 11.48 8.82 -22.84
N MET A 70 11.90 7.89 -21.99
CA MET A 70 11.65 7.94 -20.54
C MET A 70 12.45 9.07 -19.86
N GLN A 71 13.69 9.28 -20.27
CA GLN A 71 14.52 10.36 -19.73
C GLN A 71 13.93 11.73 -20.05
N GLU A 72 13.44 11.92 -21.27
CA GLU A 72 12.85 13.17 -21.75
C GLU A 72 11.61 13.56 -20.93
N ILE A 73 10.65 12.66 -20.74
CA ILE A 73 9.44 12.96 -19.97
C ILE A 73 9.76 13.24 -18.49
N ARG A 74 10.69 12.47 -17.89
CA ARG A 74 11.11 12.70 -16.50
C ARG A 74 11.81 14.04 -16.32
N GLU A 75 12.59 14.47 -17.31
CA GLU A 75 13.22 15.78 -17.29
C GLU A 75 12.18 16.91 -17.41
N LEU A 76 11.18 16.75 -18.27
CA LEU A 76 10.08 17.71 -18.39
C LEU A 76 9.29 17.85 -17.11
N ILE A 77 8.92 16.73 -16.46
CA ILE A 77 8.23 16.74 -15.18
C ILE A 77 9.05 17.50 -14.12
N ARG A 78 10.37 17.23 -14.05
CA ARG A 78 11.27 17.95 -13.12
C ARG A 78 11.39 19.43 -13.44
N LYS A 79 11.45 19.82 -14.72
CA LYS A 79 11.47 21.23 -15.16
C LYS A 79 10.24 22.00 -14.73
N HIS A 80 9.08 21.32 -14.63
CA HIS A 80 7.85 21.91 -14.10
C HIS A 80 7.76 21.91 -12.57
N GLY A 81 8.79 21.42 -11.86
CA GLY A 81 8.85 21.40 -10.39
C GLY A 81 8.11 20.23 -9.74
N PHE A 82 7.78 19.18 -10.50
CA PHE A 82 7.05 17.99 -10.02
C PHE A 82 7.94 16.75 -9.97
N SER A 83 7.46 15.72 -9.23
CA SER A 83 8.04 14.39 -9.16
C SER A 83 7.03 13.30 -9.47
N THR A 84 6.05 13.61 -10.32
CA THR A 84 4.97 12.70 -10.72
C THR A 84 5.57 11.46 -11.39
N PRO A 85 5.21 10.25 -10.96
CA PRO A 85 5.72 9.02 -11.53
C PRO A 85 5.18 8.77 -12.94
N VAL A 86 5.97 8.00 -13.72
CA VAL A 86 5.67 7.71 -15.12
C VAL A 86 5.48 6.22 -15.36
N VAL A 87 4.36 5.86 -15.96
CA VAL A 87 4.08 4.52 -16.52
C VAL A 87 4.54 4.50 -17.97
N ALA A 88 5.46 3.61 -18.30
CA ALA A 88 5.84 3.35 -19.68
C ALA A 88 4.84 2.37 -20.30
N LYS A 89 4.21 2.74 -21.41
CA LYS A 89 3.35 1.84 -22.19
C LYS A 89 4.20 1.13 -23.25
N ILE A 90 4.30 -0.19 -23.12
CA ILE A 90 5.04 -1.04 -24.03
C ILE A 90 4.08 -1.49 -25.11
N GLU A 91 4.21 -0.84 -26.27
CA GLU A 91 3.33 -0.92 -27.43
C GLU A 91 4.09 -1.20 -28.74
N LYS A 92 5.41 -1.03 -28.73
CA LYS A 92 6.27 -1.07 -29.88
C LYS A 92 7.35 -2.17 -29.75
N PHE A 93 7.68 -2.82 -30.86
CA PHE A 93 8.71 -3.87 -30.88
C PHE A 93 10.10 -3.33 -30.47
N GLU A 94 10.42 -2.06 -30.81
CA GLU A 94 11.70 -1.44 -30.44
C GLU A 94 11.87 -1.35 -28.92
N ALA A 95 10.76 -1.21 -28.16
CA ALA A 95 10.82 -1.20 -26.71
C ALA A 95 11.20 -2.57 -26.14
N ILE A 96 10.78 -3.67 -26.81
CA ILE A 96 11.11 -5.03 -26.36
C ILE A 96 12.61 -5.28 -26.47
N ASP A 97 13.23 -4.86 -27.58
CA ASP A 97 14.68 -5.00 -27.79
C ASP A 97 15.51 -4.22 -26.74
N GLN A 98 14.95 -3.17 -26.16
CA GLN A 98 15.63 -2.29 -25.20
C GLN A 98 15.02 -2.36 -23.79
N ILE A 99 14.20 -3.36 -23.51
CA ILE A 99 13.39 -3.42 -22.30
C ILE A 99 14.21 -3.36 -21.01
N ASP A 100 15.36 -4.03 -20.96
CA ASP A 100 16.25 -4.08 -19.81
C ASP A 100 16.89 -2.71 -19.51
N ALA A 101 17.01 -1.84 -20.52
CA ALA A 101 17.47 -0.47 -20.35
C ALA A 101 16.33 0.53 -20.06
N ILE A 102 15.09 0.22 -20.47
CA ILE A 102 13.90 1.03 -20.24
C ILE A 102 13.36 0.84 -18.82
N LEU A 103 13.21 -0.40 -18.35
CA LEU A 103 12.57 -0.72 -17.08
C LEU A 103 13.16 0.05 -15.88
N PRO A 104 14.49 0.17 -15.70
CA PRO A 104 15.07 0.92 -14.58
C PRO A 104 14.71 2.41 -14.55
N LEU A 105 14.21 2.95 -15.66
CA LEU A 105 13.77 4.34 -15.79
C LEU A 105 12.26 4.52 -15.56
N CYS A 106 11.53 3.44 -15.32
CA CYS A 106 10.07 3.45 -15.15
C CYS A 106 9.70 3.46 -13.66
N ASP A 107 8.61 4.16 -13.32
CA ASP A 107 7.97 4.05 -12.02
C ASP A 107 6.79 3.05 -12.07
N GLY A 108 6.28 2.76 -13.27
CA GLY A 108 5.30 1.74 -13.59
C GLY A 108 5.42 1.31 -15.04
N VAL A 109 4.83 0.18 -15.41
CA VAL A 109 4.83 -0.35 -16.77
C VAL A 109 3.42 -0.80 -17.15
N MET A 110 3.06 -0.66 -18.42
CA MET A 110 1.83 -1.20 -18.98
C MET A 110 2.13 -2.04 -20.20
N VAL A 111 1.64 -3.26 -20.21
CA VAL A 111 1.63 -4.13 -21.40
C VAL A 111 0.35 -3.82 -22.17
N ALA A 112 0.46 -3.05 -23.25
CA ALA A 112 -0.67 -2.64 -24.10
C ALA A 112 -0.81 -3.64 -25.27
N ARG A 113 -1.46 -4.77 -24.98
CA ARG A 113 -1.48 -5.95 -25.86
C ARG A 113 -2.15 -5.70 -27.21
N GLY A 114 -3.12 -4.77 -27.26
CA GLY A 114 -3.80 -4.40 -28.50
C GLY A 114 -2.85 -3.82 -29.54
N ASP A 115 -2.07 -2.82 -29.14
CA ASP A 115 -1.08 -2.18 -30.01
C ASP A 115 0.10 -3.11 -30.29
N LEU A 116 0.58 -3.81 -29.26
CA LEU A 116 1.69 -4.74 -29.39
C LEU A 116 1.37 -5.89 -30.36
N GLY A 117 0.13 -6.41 -30.35
CA GLY A 117 -0.32 -7.47 -31.26
C GLY A 117 -0.50 -7.02 -32.72
N VAL A 118 -0.46 -5.71 -33.00
CA VAL A 118 -0.37 -5.17 -34.36
C VAL A 118 1.08 -5.05 -34.81
N GLU A 119 2.00 -4.82 -33.90
CA GLU A 119 3.43 -4.59 -34.16
C GLU A 119 4.21 -5.89 -34.30
N MET A 120 3.70 -7.02 -33.80
CA MET A 120 4.39 -8.30 -33.81
C MET A 120 3.43 -9.49 -33.93
N PRO A 121 3.91 -10.71 -34.22
CA PRO A 121 3.07 -11.90 -34.31
C PRO A 121 2.25 -12.13 -33.05
N ALA A 122 0.96 -12.39 -33.23
CA ALA A 122 0.02 -12.51 -32.09
C ALA A 122 0.41 -13.63 -31.11
N GLU A 123 1.05 -14.69 -31.59
CA GLU A 123 1.54 -15.83 -30.81
C GLU A 123 2.70 -15.47 -29.86
N GLU A 124 3.44 -14.39 -30.14
CA GLU A 124 4.54 -13.93 -29.30
C GLU A 124 4.06 -13.10 -28.09
N VAL A 125 2.91 -12.43 -28.21
CA VAL A 125 2.40 -11.52 -27.19
C VAL A 125 2.24 -12.17 -25.81
N PRO A 126 1.72 -13.41 -25.68
CA PRO A 126 1.59 -14.06 -24.36
C PRO A 126 2.93 -14.34 -23.67
N LEU A 127 3.97 -14.68 -24.43
CA LEU A 127 5.31 -14.92 -23.90
C LEU A 127 5.95 -13.63 -23.43
N LEU A 128 5.81 -12.57 -24.21
CA LEU A 128 6.29 -11.23 -23.86
C LEU A 128 5.58 -10.67 -22.64
N GLN A 129 4.26 -10.86 -22.51
CA GLN A 129 3.53 -10.49 -21.31
C GLN A 129 4.16 -11.11 -20.06
N LYS A 130 4.42 -12.42 -20.10
CA LYS A 130 5.03 -13.14 -18.98
C LYS A 130 6.43 -12.63 -18.64
N ASP A 131 7.27 -12.41 -19.67
CA ASP A 131 8.63 -11.89 -19.49
C ASP A 131 8.62 -10.48 -18.89
N LEU A 132 7.78 -9.59 -19.43
CA LEU A 132 7.62 -8.22 -18.93
C LEU A 132 7.14 -8.19 -17.47
N ILE A 133 6.14 -9.01 -17.14
CA ILE A 133 5.63 -9.13 -15.76
C ILE A 133 6.73 -9.63 -14.84
N HIS A 134 7.47 -10.66 -15.23
CA HIS A 134 8.57 -11.21 -14.42
C HIS A 134 9.67 -10.17 -14.18
N LYS A 135 10.12 -9.47 -15.23
CA LYS A 135 11.15 -8.44 -15.14
C LYS A 135 10.71 -7.27 -14.26
N ALA A 136 9.49 -6.75 -14.47
CA ALA A 136 8.95 -5.65 -13.67
C ALA A 136 8.83 -6.03 -12.19
N ASN A 137 8.29 -7.22 -11.88
CA ASN A 137 8.18 -7.74 -10.52
C ASN A 137 9.54 -7.87 -9.84
N SER A 138 10.57 -8.37 -10.56
CA SER A 138 11.94 -8.51 -10.03
C SER A 138 12.54 -7.16 -9.64
N LEU A 139 12.20 -6.10 -10.36
CA LEU A 139 12.62 -4.73 -10.07
C LEU A 139 11.73 -4.03 -9.03
N GLY A 140 10.58 -4.62 -8.69
CA GLY A 140 9.59 -3.99 -7.81
C GLY A 140 8.84 -2.83 -8.47
N ILE A 141 8.70 -2.87 -9.79
CA ILE A 141 7.97 -1.89 -10.59
C ILE A 141 6.55 -2.42 -10.82
N PRO A 142 5.49 -1.68 -10.45
CA PRO A 142 4.12 -2.12 -10.72
C PRO A 142 3.85 -2.24 -12.22
N ILE A 143 3.18 -3.32 -12.61
CA ILE A 143 2.87 -3.61 -13.99
C ILE A 143 1.37 -3.80 -14.20
N ILE A 144 0.85 -3.18 -15.27
CA ILE A 144 -0.55 -3.22 -15.68
C ILE A 144 -0.67 -4.06 -16.94
N THR A 145 -1.53 -5.08 -16.92
CA THR A 145 -1.93 -5.79 -18.14
C THR A 145 -3.19 -5.15 -18.70
N ALA A 146 -3.10 -4.65 -19.93
CA ALA A 146 -4.12 -3.80 -20.53
C ALA A 146 -4.61 -4.34 -21.88
N THR A 147 -5.80 -3.88 -22.28
CA THR A 147 -6.51 -4.10 -23.52
C THR A 147 -7.02 -5.53 -23.73
N GLN A 148 -8.18 -5.63 -24.38
CA GLN A 148 -8.84 -6.90 -24.74
C GLN A 148 -9.05 -7.87 -23.56
N MET A 149 -9.27 -7.33 -22.34
CA MET A 149 -9.49 -8.14 -21.14
C MET A 149 -10.88 -8.78 -21.11
N LEU A 150 -11.93 -7.95 -21.26
CA LEU A 150 -13.33 -8.34 -21.32
C LEU A 150 -14.05 -7.61 -22.47
N ASP A 151 -13.39 -7.49 -23.62
CA ASP A 151 -13.80 -6.62 -24.73
C ASP A 151 -15.23 -6.89 -25.20
N SER A 152 -15.69 -8.15 -25.19
CA SER A 152 -17.06 -8.51 -25.52
C SER A 152 -18.08 -7.86 -24.58
N MET A 153 -17.69 -7.49 -23.35
CA MET A 153 -18.58 -6.82 -22.40
C MET A 153 -18.80 -5.33 -22.72
N ALA A 154 -18.16 -4.80 -23.74
CA ALA A 154 -18.55 -3.49 -24.30
C ALA A 154 -20.01 -3.53 -24.84
N SER A 155 -20.47 -4.69 -25.36
CA SER A 155 -21.81 -4.85 -25.93
C SER A 155 -22.61 -6.05 -25.36
N SER A 156 -22.02 -6.81 -24.46
CA SER A 156 -22.65 -7.99 -23.81
C SER A 156 -22.54 -7.92 -22.29
N PRO A 157 -23.60 -8.31 -21.54
CA PRO A 157 -23.55 -8.32 -20.08
C PRO A 157 -22.70 -9.45 -19.50
N ARG A 158 -22.13 -10.34 -20.35
CA ARG A 158 -21.32 -11.47 -19.93
C ARG A 158 -20.11 -11.63 -20.85
N PRO A 159 -18.93 -11.93 -20.31
CA PRO A 159 -17.73 -12.17 -21.09
C PRO A 159 -17.76 -13.55 -21.75
N THR A 160 -16.87 -13.73 -22.69
CA THR A 160 -16.53 -15.05 -23.23
C THR A 160 -15.70 -15.86 -22.24
N ARG A 161 -15.63 -17.19 -22.41
CA ARG A 161 -14.76 -18.05 -21.59
C ARG A 161 -13.28 -17.76 -21.81
N ALA A 162 -12.92 -17.35 -23.03
CA ALA A 162 -11.54 -17.00 -23.38
C ALA A 162 -11.08 -15.74 -22.60
N GLU A 163 -11.94 -14.73 -22.51
CA GLU A 163 -11.66 -13.49 -21.76
C GLU A 163 -11.53 -13.76 -20.26
N VAL A 164 -12.43 -14.58 -19.67
CA VAL A 164 -12.29 -15.00 -18.26
C VAL A 164 -10.96 -15.70 -18.03
N SER A 165 -10.52 -16.57 -18.95
CA SER A 165 -9.23 -17.26 -18.88
C SER A 165 -8.06 -16.29 -19.03
N ASP A 166 -8.19 -15.28 -19.87
CA ASP A 166 -7.15 -14.28 -20.11
C ASP A 166 -6.91 -13.40 -18.89
N VAL A 167 -7.99 -12.86 -18.26
CA VAL A 167 -7.89 -12.13 -16.98
C VAL A 167 -7.25 -13.02 -15.90
N ALA A 168 -7.69 -14.28 -15.79
CA ALA A 168 -7.14 -15.23 -14.84
C ALA A 168 -5.63 -15.45 -15.06
N ASN A 169 -5.19 -15.63 -16.31
CA ASN A 169 -3.78 -15.82 -16.64
C ASN A 169 -2.93 -14.59 -16.34
N ALA A 170 -3.40 -13.37 -16.64
CA ALA A 170 -2.69 -12.14 -16.29
C ALA A 170 -2.43 -12.04 -14.78
N ILE A 171 -3.42 -12.41 -13.95
CA ILE A 171 -3.28 -12.45 -12.49
C ILE A 171 -2.29 -13.54 -12.06
N LEU A 172 -2.39 -14.74 -12.63
CA LEU A 172 -1.47 -15.86 -12.36
C LEU A 172 -0.04 -15.57 -12.81
N ASP A 173 0.15 -14.79 -13.88
CA ASP A 173 1.45 -14.32 -14.33
C ASP A 173 2.08 -13.34 -13.33
N GLY A 174 1.25 -12.66 -12.53
CA GLY A 174 1.65 -11.77 -11.44
C GLY A 174 1.59 -10.29 -11.77
N THR A 175 0.69 -9.88 -12.66
CA THR A 175 0.43 -8.45 -12.88
C THR A 175 -0.02 -7.76 -11.58
N ASP A 176 0.31 -6.49 -11.42
CA ASP A 176 -0.15 -5.69 -10.27
C ASP A 176 -1.59 -5.22 -10.46
N ALA A 177 -1.96 -4.89 -11.68
CA ALA A 177 -3.31 -4.49 -12.04
C ALA A 177 -3.71 -5.02 -13.42
N VAL A 178 -5.02 -5.18 -13.64
CA VAL A 178 -5.66 -5.44 -14.92
C VAL A 178 -6.50 -4.22 -15.29
N MET A 179 -6.52 -3.84 -16.57
CA MET A 179 -7.18 -2.62 -17.03
C MET A 179 -8.31 -2.92 -18.01
N LEU A 180 -9.48 -2.32 -17.77
CA LEU A 180 -10.57 -2.22 -18.74
C LEU A 180 -10.38 -0.96 -19.59
N SER A 181 -10.81 -0.99 -20.84
CA SER A 181 -10.73 0.09 -21.80
C SER A 181 -12.12 0.45 -22.36
N ASN A 182 -12.48 -0.07 -23.52
CA ASN A 182 -13.78 0.18 -24.15
C ASN A 182 -14.95 -0.27 -23.28
N GLU A 183 -14.77 -1.34 -22.52
CA GLU A 183 -15.78 -1.94 -21.63
C GLU A 183 -16.37 -0.93 -20.65
N THR A 184 -15.53 0.02 -20.18
CA THR A 184 -15.92 1.07 -19.23
C THR A 184 -15.97 2.47 -19.82
N ALA A 185 -15.31 2.70 -20.95
CA ALA A 185 -15.24 4.03 -21.58
C ALA A 185 -16.44 4.33 -22.49
N VAL A 186 -16.89 3.34 -23.26
CA VAL A 186 -17.97 3.48 -24.26
C VAL A 186 -18.94 2.30 -24.27
N GLY A 187 -18.70 1.27 -23.44
CA GLY A 187 -19.51 0.06 -23.39
C GLY A 187 -20.87 0.28 -22.73
N ASP A 188 -21.81 -0.62 -23.04
CA ASP A 188 -23.18 -0.61 -22.50
C ASP A 188 -23.25 -1.20 -21.07
N PHE A 189 -22.22 -1.95 -20.62
CA PHE A 189 -22.20 -2.71 -19.35
C PHE A 189 -20.96 -2.38 -18.48
N PRO A 190 -20.67 -1.10 -18.18
CA PRO A 190 -19.42 -0.72 -17.51
C PRO A 190 -19.32 -1.24 -16.07
N VAL A 191 -20.43 -1.25 -15.32
CA VAL A 191 -20.45 -1.72 -13.93
C VAL A 191 -20.26 -3.23 -13.86
N GLU A 192 -20.99 -3.98 -14.69
CA GLU A 192 -20.90 -5.42 -14.79
C GLU A 192 -19.50 -5.89 -15.23
N ALA A 193 -18.83 -5.12 -16.10
CA ALA A 193 -17.46 -5.42 -16.52
C ALA A 193 -16.49 -5.32 -15.34
N VAL A 194 -16.58 -4.27 -14.52
CA VAL A 194 -15.77 -4.10 -13.30
C VAL A 194 -16.07 -5.20 -12.28
N GLU A 195 -17.34 -5.49 -12.02
CA GLU A 195 -17.75 -6.55 -11.08
C GLU A 195 -17.27 -7.93 -11.53
N THR A 196 -17.36 -8.23 -12.83
CA THR A 196 -16.88 -9.48 -13.42
C THR A 196 -15.36 -9.60 -13.25
N MET A 197 -14.59 -8.56 -13.60
CA MET A 197 -13.14 -8.53 -13.44
C MET A 197 -12.73 -8.73 -11.98
N ALA A 198 -13.37 -8.01 -11.07
CA ALA A 198 -13.13 -8.13 -9.63
C ALA A 198 -13.49 -9.52 -9.09
N THR A 199 -14.53 -10.16 -9.63
CA THR A 199 -14.94 -11.51 -9.25
C THR A 199 -13.93 -12.55 -9.70
N ILE A 200 -13.42 -12.42 -10.93
CA ILE A 200 -12.34 -13.30 -11.45
C ILE A 200 -11.09 -13.13 -10.59
N ALA A 201 -10.67 -11.89 -10.32
CA ALA A 201 -9.49 -11.60 -9.51
C ALA A 201 -9.59 -12.25 -8.13
N ARG A 202 -10.66 -11.97 -7.38
CA ARG A 202 -10.90 -12.57 -6.06
C ARG A 202 -10.93 -14.09 -6.06
N ARG A 203 -11.47 -14.70 -7.14
CA ARG A 203 -11.54 -16.16 -7.25
C ARG A 203 -10.16 -16.78 -7.48
N ILE A 204 -9.36 -16.16 -8.34
CA ILE A 204 -8.01 -16.63 -8.64
C ILE A 204 -7.08 -16.42 -7.45
N GLU A 205 -7.10 -15.26 -6.81
CA GLU A 205 -6.23 -14.93 -5.68
C GLU A 205 -6.48 -15.81 -4.46
N ARG A 206 -7.70 -16.31 -4.25
CA ARG A 206 -8.01 -17.23 -3.16
C ARG A 206 -7.19 -18.52 -3.23
N ASP A 207 -7.00 -19.05 -4.42
CA ASP A 207 -6.29 -20.30 -4.68
C ASP A 207 -4.90 -20.05 -5.29
N TYR A 208 -4.44 -18.80 -5.22
CA TYR A 208 -3.16 -18.40 -5.81
C TYR A 208 -2.02 -19.21 -5.20
N PRO A 209 -1.26 -19.94 -6.01
CA PRO A 209 -0.14 -20.69 -5.51
C PRO A 209 0.86 -19.73 -4.88
N GLN A 210 1.21 -19.97 -3.61
CA GLN A 210 2.25 -19.18 -2.94
C GLN A 210 3.52 -19.25 -3.79
N ARG A 211 3.92 -18.12 -4.38
CA ARG A 211 5.15 -18.09 -5.16
C ARG A 211 6.34 -18.33 -4.23
N PRO A 212 7.29 -19.20 -4.62
CA PRO A 212 8.57 -19.26 -3.93
C PRO A 212 9.20 -17.87 -3.96
N ILE A 213 9.88 -17.49 -2.89
CA ILE A 213 10.71 -16.27 -2.90
C ILE A 213 11.70 -16.43 -4.05
N ASP A 214 11.72 -15.46 -4.97
CA ASP A 214 12.65 -15.47 -6.09
C ASP A 214 14.09 -15.36 -5.55
N THR A 215 14.83 -16.45 -5.64
CA THR A 215 16.22 -16.54 -5.19
C THR A 215 17.17 -15.76 -6.10
N HIS A 216 16.71 -15.29 -7.27
CA HIS A 216 17.50 -14.51 -8.21
C HIS A 216 17.48 -13.01 -7.93
N LEU A 217 16.71 -12.56 -6.94
CA LEU A 217 16.73 -11.16 -6.53
C LEU A 217 18.10 -10.77 -5.98
N PRO A 218 18.60 -9.55 -6.29
CA PRO A 218 19.87 -9.07 -5.75
C PRO A 218 19.90 -9.15 -4.23
N SER A 219 21.02 -9.65 -3.66
CA SER A 219 21.23 -9.75 -2.21
C SER A 219 21.50 -8.36 -1.62
N THR A 220 20.40 -7.60 -1.43
CA THR A 220 20.42 -6.29 -0.77
C THR A 220 19.71 -6.36 0.58
N ILE A 221 20.04 -5.45 1.50
CA ILE A 221 19.36 -5.38 2.80
C ILE A 221 17.83 -5.27 2.62
N PRO A 222 17.29 -4.35 1.81
CA PRO A 222 15.85 -4.25 1.60
C PRO A 222 15.20 -5.53 1.06
N ASN A 223 15.84 -6.22 0.13
CA ASN A 223 15.32 -7.48 -0.41
C ASN A 223 15.31 -8.59 0.65
N SER A 224 16.42 -8.73 1.38
CA SER A 224 16.53 -9.75 2.44
C SER A 224 15.52 -9.53 3.56
N ILE A 225 15.37 -8.29 4.02
CA ILE A 225 14.38 -7.92 5.04
C ILE A 225 12.95 -8.14 4.54
N SER A 226 12.61 -7.70 3.34
CA SER A 226 11.25 -7.83 2.80
C SER A 226 10.87 -9.29 2.54
N GLY A 227 11.82 -10.12 2.10
CA GLY A 227 11.64 -11.57 1.99
C GLY A 227 11.41 -12.23 3.34
N ALA A 228 12.20 -11.84 4.36
CA ALA A 228 12.02 -12.32 5.73
C ALA A 228 10.66 -11.88 6.31
N VAL A 229 10.24 -10.63 6.11
CA VAL A 229 8.92 -10.11 6.50
C VAL A 229 7.80 -10.97 5.93
N SER A 230 7.84 -11.27 4.62
CA SER A 230 6.84 -12.10 3.94
C SER A 230 6.83 -13.53 4.49
N SER A 231 8.00 -14.09 4.78
CA SER A 231 8.14 -15.43 5.34
C SER A 231 7.62 -15.52 6.78
N ILE A 232 7.99 -14.56 7.63
CA ILE A 232 7.55 -14.47 9.03
C ILE A 232 6.02 -14.28 9.09
N ALA A 233 5.47 -13.39 8.26
CA ALA A 233 4.03 -13.16 8.21
C ALA A 233 3.24 -14.43 7.88
N ARG A 234 3.73 -15.23 6.93
CA ARG A 234 3.15 -16.52 6.57
C ARG A 234 3.28 -17.55 7.69
N GLN A 235 4.47 -17.69 8.30
CA GLN A 235 4.72 -18.68 9.35
C GLN A 235 3.87 -18.42 10.60
N LEU A 236 3.67 -17.14 10.94
CA LEU A 236 2.88 -16.72 12.09
C LEU A 236 1.38 -16.59 11.78
N ASN A 237 0.93 -16.84 10.54
CA ASN A 237 -0.42 -16.52 10.08
C ASN A 237 -0.84 -15.10 10.47
N ALA A 238 0.07 -14.13 10.26
CA ALA A 238 -0.18 -12.74 10.62
C ALA A 238 -1.37 -12.19 9.84
N ALA A 239 -2.18 -11.37 10.50
CA ALA A 239 -3.36 -10.74 9.91
C ALA A 239 -2.99 -9.64 8.90
N ALA A 240 -1.86 -8.95 9.11
CA ALA A 240 -1.34 -7.94 8.20
C ALA A 240 0.18 -7.77 8.29
N ILE A 241 0.75 -7.28 7.20
CA ILE A 241 2.09 -6.69 7.17
C ILE A 241 1.94 -5.17 7.15
N LEU A 242 2.63 -4.46 8.04
CA LEU A 242 2.58 -3.00 8.19
C LEU A 242 3.93 -2.39 7.80
N PRO A 243 4.20 -2.13 6.50
CA PRO A 243 5.37 -1.39 6.09
C PRO A 243 5.16 0.11 6.33
N LEU A 244 5.98 0.72 7.19
CA LEU A 244 6.03 2.17 7.34
C LEU A 244 6.87 2.76 6.21
N THR A 245 6.29 3.68 5.45
CA THR A 245 6.93 4.21 4.25
C THR A 245 6.62 5.69 4.03
N LYS A 246 7.65 6.47 3.72
CA LYS A 246 7.53 7.88 3.36
C LYS A 246 7.48 8.09 1.84
N SER A 247 8.06 7.19 1.06
CA SER A 247 8.14 7.28 -0.41
C SER A 247 7.38 6.18 -1.15
N GLY A 248 6.88 5.16 -0.42
CA GLY A 248 6.31 3.96 -1.00
C GLY A 248 7.29 2.79 -1.12
N ALA A 249 8.60 3.03 -1.04
CA ALA A 249 9.62 2.03 -1.36
C ALA A 249 9.54 0.76 -0.49
N THR A 250 9.29 0.88 0.83
CA THR A 250 9.14 -0.27 1.73
C THR A 250 7.95 -1.14 1.31
N ALA A 251 6.81 -0.52 0.95
CA ALA A 251 5.62 -1.24 0.49
C ALA A 251 5.87 -1.96 -0.84
N HIS A 252 6.52 -1.31 -1.80
CA HIS A 252 6.94 -1.94 -3.06
C HIS A 252 7.87 -3.14 -2.81
N ASN A 253 8.86 -2.99 -1.94
CA ASN A 253 9.81 -4.05 -1.60
C ASN A 253 9.13 -5.27 -0.98
N VAL A 254 8.09 -5.09 -0.15
CA VAL A 254 7.31 -6.20 0.41
C VAL A 254 6.40 -6.81 -0.66
N SER A 255 5.70 -5.97 -1.44
CA SER A 255 4.73 -6.40 -2.45
C SER A 255 5.35 -7.33 -3.51
N LYS A 256 6.60 -7.10 -3.94
CA LYS A 256 7.25 -7.94 -4.96
C LYS A 256 7.43 -9.41 -4.55
N PHE A 257 7.42 -9.71 -3.24
CA PHE A 257 7.44 -11.09 -2.74
C PHE A 257 6.06 -11.74 -2.73
N ARG A 258 5.01 -11.01 -3.14
CA ARG A 258 3.62 -11.50 -3.27
C ARG A 258 3.16 -12.28 -2.03
N PRO A 259 3.25 -11.69 -0.81
CA PRO A 259 2.80 -12.38 0.39
C PRO A 259 1.30 -12.66 0.34
N SER A 260 0.86 -13.80 0.89
CA SER A 260 -0.58 -14.09 1.06
C SER A 260 -1.22 -13.20 2.15
N THR A 261 -0.39 -12.61 3.01
CA THR A 261 -0.82 -11.69 4.07
C THR A 261 -1.05 -10.29 3.49
N PRO A 262 -2.18 -9.63 3.77
CA PRO A 262 -2.46 -8.27 3.33
C PRO A 262 -1.38 -7.27 3.75
N ILE A 263 -1.07 -6.31 2.88
CA ILE A 263 -0.08 -5.26 3.14
C ILE A 263 -0.82 -3.95 3.42
N LEU A 264 -0.78 -3.48 4.66
CA LEU A 264 -1.31 -2.18 5.09
C LEU A 264 -0.17 -1.17 5.12
N ALA A 265 0.05 -0.46 4.03
CA ALA A 265 1.17 0.48 3.90
C ALA A 265 0.92 1.78 4.67
N VAL A 266 1.66 1.96 5.75
CA VAL A 266 1.51 3.09 6.67
C VAL A 266 2.29 4.30 6.16
N THR A 267 1.62 5.41 5.90
CA THR A 267 2.23 6.66 5.41
C THR A 267 1.49 7.90 5.92
N SER A 268 2.19 9.02 6.07
CA SER A 268 1.60 10.35 6.31
C SER A 268 1.39 11.15 5.03
N GLU A 269 1.90 10.67 3.91
CA GLU A 269 1.94 11.39 2.64
C GLU A 269 0.77 11.00 1.74
N VAL A 270 -0.19 11.89 1.53
CA VAL A 270 -1.38 11.65 0.67
C VAL A 270 -0.97 11.23 -0.74
N ALA A 271 0.03 11.88 -1.32
CA ALA A 271 0.52 11.56 -2.65
C ALA A 271 1.10 10.13 -2.72
N VAL A 272 1.77 9.66 -1.66
CA VAL A 272 2.29 8.30 -1.57
C VAL A 272 1.15 7.29 -1.43
N ALA A 273 0.16 7.57 -0.59
CA ALA A 273 -1.02 6.73 -0.44
C ALA A 273 -1.73 6.51 -1.79
N ARG A 274 -1.92 7.59 -2.58
CA ARG A 274 -2.52 7.50 -3.92
C ARG A 274 -1.67 6.67 -4.90
N LYS A 275 -0.36 6.88 -4.91
CA LYS A 275 0.56 6.11 -5.77
C LYS A 275 0.55 4.62 -5.45
N LEU A 276 0.46 4.26 -4.19
CA LEU A 276 0.47 2.88 -3.73
C LEU A 276 -0.81 2.10 -4.11
N GLN A 277 -1.89 2.76 -4.54
CA GLN A 277 -3.09 2.09 -5.04
C GLN A 277 -2.83 1.24 -6.29
N LEU A 278 -1.75 1.49 -7.01
CA LEU A 278 -1.36 0.70 -8.18
C LEU A 278 -0.52 -0.54 -7.83
N VAL A 279 -0.09 -0.67 -6.58
CA VAL A 279 0.85 -1.71 -6.14
C VAL A 279 0.09 -2.93 -5.64
N TRP A 280 0.45 -4.11 -6.12
CA TRP A 280 -0.21 -5.36 -5.79
C TRP A 280 -0.29 -5.63 -4.29
N GLY A 281 -1.49 -5.99 -3.81
CA GLY A 281 -1.74 -6.41 -2.43
C GLY A 281 -1.58 -5.30 -1.38
N VAL A 282 -1.35 -4.05 -1.79
CA VAL A 282 -1.15 -2.90 -0.89
C VAL A 282 -2.45 -2.13 -0.70
N THR A 283 -2.84 -1.97 0.55
CA THR A 283 -3.86 -1.01 0.98
C THR A 283 -3.16 0.09 1.77
N PRO A 284 -3.14 1.33 1.27
CA PRO A 284 -2.53 2.44 2.00
C PRO A 284 -3.33 2.81 3.24
N LEU A 285 -2.63 3.01 4.35
CA LEU A 285 -3.17 3.52 5.61
C LEU A 285 -2.56 4.90 5.88
N LEU A 286 -3.38 5.94 5.69
CA LEU A 286 -2.95 7.32 5.88
C LEU A 286 -3.11 7.70 7.34
N ILE A 287 -1.99 7.96 8.02
CA ILE A 287 -1.97 8.39 9.42
C ILE A 287 -0.96 9.52 9.64
N GLU A 288 -1.13 10.31 10.68
CA GLU A 288 -0.14 11.30 11.07
C GLU A 288 1.12 10.65 11.61
N THR A 289 2.28 11.20 11.23
CA THR A 289 3.57 10.73 11.75
C THR A 289 3.69 11.02 13.24
N GLN A 290 4.03 9.99 14.02
CA GLN A 290 4.25 10.09 15.46
C GLN A 290 5.72 10.38 15.79
N GLN A 291 6.01 10.71 17.04
CA GLN A 291 7.36 11.03 17.52
C GLN A 291 8.34 9.84 17.44
N SER A 292 7.83 8.62 17.37
CA SER A 292 8.64 7.41 17.25
C SER A 292 8.02 6.39 16.26
N THR A 293 8.86 5.55 15.69
CA THR A 293 8.42 4.42 14.84
C THR A 293 7.47 3.50 15.60
N THR A 294 7.72 3.25 16.88
CA THR A 294 6.86 2.41 17.71
C THR A 294 5.47 3.04 17.89
N ALA A 295 5.40 4.33 18.23
CA ALA A 295 4.13 5.04 18.35
C ALA A 295 3.35 5.08 17.03
N THR A 296 4.05 5.24 15.90
CA THR A 296 3.43 5.19 14.57
C THR A 296 2.82 3.81 14.28
N PHE A 297 3.51 2.73 14.63
CA PHE A 297 2.96 1.38 14.47
C PHE A 297 1.78 1.11 15.39
N THR A 298 1.82 1.59 16.64
CA THR A 298 0.69 1.47 17.55
C THR A 298 -0.53 2.16 16.97
N LEU A 299 -0.40 3.43 16.56
CA LEU A 299 -1.49 4.18 15.94
C LEU A 299 -2.01 3.50 14.67
N ALA A 300 -1.11 2.93 13.86
CA ALA A 300 -1.51 2.21 12.64
C ALA A 300 -2.36 0.97 12.94
N MET A 301 -1.99 0.21 13.98
CA MET A 301 -2.79 -0.95 14.43
C MET A 301 -4.15 -0.51 14.97
N ASP A 302 -4.19 0.55 15.76
CA ASP A 302 -5.44 1.10 16.32
C ASP A 302 -6.40 1.53 15.20
N VAL A 303 -5.91 2.32 14.23
CA VAL A 303 -6.71 2.78 13.10
C VAL A 303 -7.19 1.59 12.24
N ALA A 304 -6.33 0.61 11.98
CA ALA A 304 -6.71 -0.59 11.24
C ALA A 304 -7.74 -1.44 12.00
N GLN A 305 -7.72 -1.42 13.33
CA GLN A 305 -8.72 -2.07 14.18
C GLN A 305 -10.06 -1.31 14.13
N GLU A 306 -10.04 0.02 14.23
CA GLU A 306 -11.24 0.86 14.09
C GLU A 306 -11.90 0.69 12.71
N MET A 307 -11.10 0.52 11.65
CA MET A 307 -11.59 0.21 10.30
C MET A 307 -12.12 -1.24 10.15
N GLY A 308 -12.01 -2.07 11.18
CA GLY A 308 -12.44 -3.48 11.15
C GLY A 308 -11.54 -4.40 10.32
N VAL A 309 -10.35 -3.94 9.94
CA VAL A 309 -9.36 -4.73 9.19
C VAL A 309 -8.59 -5.67 10.11
N LEU A 310 -8.25 -5.20 11.31
CA LEU A 310 -7.59 -5.96 12.37
C LEU A 310 -8.54 -6.19 13.54
N LYS A 311 -8.27 -7.24 14.32
CA LYS A 311 -9.03 -7.61 15.52
C LYS A 311 -8.08 -7.75 16.71
N ASP A 312 -8.64 -7.64 17.91
CA ASP A 312 -7.90 -7.90 19.14
C ASP A 312 -7.30 -9.32 19.15
N GLY A 313 -6.02 -9.38 19.43
CA GLY A 313 -5.23 -10.61 19.41
C GLY A 313 -4.58 -10.95 18.06
N ASP A 314 -4.85 -10.22 16.99
CA ASP A 314 -4.20 -10.41 15.70
C ASP A 314 -2.70 -10.12 15.78
N LEU A 315 -1.91 -10.95 15.06
CA LEU A 315 -0.49 -10.71 14.86
C LEU A 315 -0.24 -9.86 13.62
N CYS A 316 0.64 -8.88 13.72
CA CYS A 316 1.07 -8.05 12.61
C CYS A 316 2.59 -8.06 12.49
N VAL A 317 3.10 -8.16 11.26
CA VAL A 317 4.54 -8.00 11.00
C VAL A 317 4.79 -6.56 10.54
N GLN A 318 5.54 -5.83 11.33
CA GLN A 318 5.88 -4.41 11.13
C GLN A 318 7.26 -4.30 10.50
N THR A 319 7.43 -3.41 9.53
CA THR A 319 8.73 -3.17 8.90
C THR A 319 8.92 -1.69 8.56
N ALA A 320 10.14 -1.20 8.69
CA ALA A 320 10.48 0.20 8.42
C ALA A 320 11.95 0.34 8.00
N GLY A 321 12.30 1.49 7.45
CA GLY A 321 13.69 1.93 7.35
C GLY A 321 14.03 2.83 8.54
N THR A 322 15.10 2.53 9.28
CA THR A 322 15.52 3.31 10.44
C THR A 322 16.48 4.46 10.07
N LEU A 323 17.11 4.39 8.88
CA LEU A 323 18.02 5.43 8.39
C LEU A 323 17.19 6.63 7.87
N ALA A 324 17.17 7.70 8.66
CA ALA A 324 16.45 8.92 8.31
C ALA A 324 16.97 9.51 6.98
N GLY A 325 16.03 9.79 6.06
CA GLY A 325 16.33 10.43 4.77
C GLY A 325 16.82 9.50 3.65
N VAL A 326 17.04 8.21 3.91
CA VAL A 326 17.43 7.23 2.89
C VAL A 326 16.20 6.45 2.44
N SER A 327 15.68 6.77 1.26
CA SER A 327 14.54 6.03 0.68
C SER A 327 14.94 4.58 0.37
N GLY A 328 14.07 3.62 0.74
CA GLY A 328 14.31 2.20 0.47
C GLY A 328 15.24 1.50 1.45
N SER A 329 15.65 2.15 2.54
CA SER A 329 16.53 1.57 3.57
C SER A 329 15.79 0.65 4.55
N THR A 330 14.90 -0.21 4.07
CA THR A 330 14.15 -1.17 4.93
C THR A 330 15.12 -2.09 5.66
N ASP A 331 15.22 -1.97 7.00
CA ASP A 331 16.21 -2.64 7.84
C ASP A 331 15.66 -3.13 9.20
N LEU A 332 14.38 -2.88 9.49
CA LEU A 332 13.72 -3.24 10.73
C LEU A 332 12.60 -4.28 10.47
N ILE A 333 12.54 -5.30 11.30
CA ILE A 333 11.37 -6.20 11.44
C ILE A 333 10.95 -6.23 12.90
N LYS A 334 9.64 -6.10 13.15
CA LYS A 334 9.05 -6.25 14.48
C LYS A 334 7.73 -7.01 14.35
N VAL A 335 7.47 -7.92 15.27
CA VAL A 335 6.14 -8.55 15.39
C VAL A 335 5.37 -7.81 16.48
N GLY A 336 4.15 -7.38 16.17
CA GLY A 336 3.23 -6.75 17.09
C GLY A 336 1.96 -7.57 17.23
N ILE A 337 1.31 -7.45 18.40
CA ILE A 337 -0.02 -8.00 18.66
C ILE A 337 -0.98 -6.81 18.76
N VAL A 338 -2.09 -6.90 18.05
CA VAL A 338 -3.19 -5.92 18.17
C VAL A 338 -3.83 -6.11 19.52
N SER A 339 -3.88 -5.05 20.34
CA SER A 339 -4.57 -5.05 21.62
C SER A 339 -5.60 -3.95 21.63
N ALA A 340 -6.78 -4.24 22.20
CA ALA A 340 -7.84 -3.24 22.29
C ALA A 340 -7.35 -2.01 23.06
N VAL A 341 -7.45 -0.84 22.44
CA VAL A 341 -7.30 0.46 23.12
C VAL A 341 -8.57 0.72 23.90
N LEU A 342 -8.45 0.72 25.21
CA LEU A 342 -9.59 0.93 26.12
C LEU A 342 -9.88 2.42 26.36
N GLY A 343 -8.90 3.28 26.10
CA GLY A 343 -9.06 4.72 26.23
C GLY A 343 -7.81 5.51 25.86
N ARG A 344 -7.99 6.77 25.47
CA ARG A 344 -6.92 7.73 25.21
C ARG A 344 -7.11 9.00 26.01
N GLY A 345 -6.01 9.53 26.53
CA GLY A 345 -5.94 10.77 27.29
C GLY A 345 -4.56 11.41 27.19
N THR A 346 -4.28 12.36 28.05
CA THR A 346 -2.97 13.02 28.14
C THR A 346 -2.11 12.32 29.20
N GLY A 347 -0.95 11.80 28.78
CA GLY A 347 -0.03 11.10 29.67
C GLY A 347 0.97 12.03 30.34
N PHE A 348 1.24 11.79 31.66
CA PHE A 348 2.24 12.46 32.49
C PHE A 348 3.18 11.42 33.07
N GLY A 349 4.48 11.58 32.83
CA GLY A 349 5.50 10.62 33.22
C GLY A 349 6.12 9.92 31.98
N SER A 350 6.64 8.71 32.18
CA SER A 350 7.26 7.94 31.11
C SER A 350 7.19 6.43 31.36
N GLY A 351 7.31 5.64 30.30
CA GLY A 351 7.34 4.19 30.36
C GLY A 351 6.03 3.51 30.00
N SER A 352 6.05 2.19 30.07
CA SER A 352 4.89 1.31 29.92
C SER A 352 4.64 0.63 31.26
N ILE A 353 3.41 0.73 31.78
CA ILE A 353 3.05 0.23 33.09
C ILE A 353 1.86 -0.70 32.96
N SER A 354 1.99 -1.91 33.50
CA SER A 354 0.91 -2.89 33.51
C SER A 354 0.45 -3.13 34.94
N GLY A 355 -0.86 -3.17 35.14
CA GLY A 355 -1.44 -3.45 36.47
C GLY A 355 -2.93 -3.80 36.38
N LYS A 356 -3.48 -4.29 37.47
CA LYS A 356 -4.92 -4.52 37.60
C LYS A 356 -5.63 -3.21 37.86
N VAL A 357 -6.76 -3.01 37.21
CA VAL A 357 -7.65 -1.86 37.44
C VAL A 357 -8.28 -1.91 38.80
N ARG A 358 -8.16 -0.81 39.57
CA ARG A 358 -8.90 -0.53 40.77
C ARG A 358 -9.74 0.72 40.55
N ILE A 359 -11.07 0.55 40.52
CA ILE A 359 -12.00 1.67 40.32
C ILE A 359 -12.34 2.29 41.70
N ALA A 360 -12.10 3.59 41.82
CA ALA A 360 -12.46 4.38 42.99
C ALA A 360 -13.46 5.47 42.61
N THR A 361 -14.70 5.31 43.02
CA THR A 361 -15.75 6.32 42.85
C THR A 361 -15.75 7.37 43.97
N ASN A 362 -15.09 7.06 45.06
CA ASN A 362 -14.86 7.95 46.21
C ASN A 362 -13.56 7.55 46.94
N ALA A 363 -13.06 8.40 47.83
CA ALA A 363 -11.80 8.18 48.54
C ALA A 363 -11.80 6.93 49.43
N SER A 364 -12.95 6.47 49.94
CA SER A 364 -13.03 5.26 50.76
C SER A 364 -12.79 3.97 49.96
N ASP A 365 -13.04 3.97 48.64
CA ASP A 365 -12.75 2.84 47.78
C ASP A 365 -11.23 2.61 47.63
N CYS A 366 -10.44 3.67 47.83
CA CYS A 366 -8.98 3.63 47.82
C CYS A 366 -8.37 2.71 48.90
N ALA A 367 -9.06 2.45 49.99
CA ALA A 367 -8.61 1.54 51.03
C ALA A 367 -8.44 0.07 50.54
N LYS A 368 -8.99 -0.26 49.38
CA LYS A 368 -8.89 -1.59 48.75
C LYS A 368 -7.78 -1.68 47.71
N LEU A 369 -7.07 -0.57 47.46
CA LEU A 369 -5.98 -0.55 46.48
C LEU A 369 -4.80 -1.41 46.97
N GLU A 370 -4.35 -2.33 46.16
CA GLU A 370 -3.14 -3.13 46.41
C GLU A 370 -1.93 -2.51 45.68
N PRO A 371 -0.72 -2.59 46.27
CA PRO A 371 0.48 -2.09 45.60
C PRO A 371 0.65 -2.72 44.21
N GLY A 372 0.88 -1.89 43.19
CA GLY A 372 1.03 -2.33 41.79
C GLY A 372 -0.28 -2.33 40.99
N GLU A 373 -1.39 -1.95 41.58
CA GLU A 373 -2.65 -1.74 40.85
C GLU A 373 -2.69 -0.35 40.19
N VAL A 374 -3.53 -0.21 39.16
CA VAL A 374 -3.82 1.04 38.47
C VAL A 374 -5.09 1.66 39.04
N LEU A 375 -4.95 2.81 39.68
CA LEU A 375 -6.08 3.55 40.22
C LEU A 375 -6.86 4.23 39.10
N VAL A 376 -8.16 3.98 39.02
CA VAL A 376 -9.08 4.62 38.06
C VAL A 376 -10.14 5.41 38.80
N ALA A 377 -10.24 6.70 38.54
CA ALA A 377 -11.21 7.59 39.18
C ALA A 377 -11.75 8.63 38.19
N THR A 378 -12.95 9.15 38.47
CA THR A 378 -13.48 10.29 37.70
C THR A 378 -12.58 11.52 37.88
N ASP A 379 -12.23 11.84 39.14
CA ASP A 379 -11.24 12.84 39.54
C ASP A 379 -10.59 12.44 40.85
N THR A 380 -9.51 13.11 41.23
CA THR A 380 -8.84 12.91 42.50
C THR A 380 -8.75 14.22 43.27
N ASN A 381 -8.61 14.13 44.58
CA ASN A 381 -8.37 15.27 45.48
C ASN A 381 -7.33 14.88 46.55
N ALA A 382 -7.15 15.69 47.56
CA ALA A 382 -6.19 15.44 48.64
C ALA A 382 -6.42 14.12 49.40
N ASP A 383 -7.66 13.64 49.50
CA ASP A 383 -8.01 12.39 50.16
C ASP A 383 -7.53 11.13 49.44
N TYR A 384 -7.17 11.25 48.14
CA TYR A 384 -6.60 10.17 47.32
C TYR A 384 -5.07 10.08 47.37
N LEU A 385 -4.41 10.98 48.15
CA LEU A 385 -2.95 11.14 48.05
C LEU A 385 -2.18 9.85 48.40
N ASP A 386 -2.59 9.12 49.42
CA ASP A 386 -1.95 7.87 49.81
C ASP A 386 -2.18 6.78 48.76
N ALA A 387 -3.37 6.67 48.20
CA ALA A 387 -3.67 5.74 47.13
C ALA A 387 -2.89 6.05 45.83
N ILE A 388 -2.76 7.34 45.50
CA ILE A 388 -1.94 7.75 44.34
C ILE A 388 -0.49 7.33 44.55
N ARG A 389 0.05 7.44 45.76
CA ARG A 389 1.44 7.06 46.08
C ARG A 389 1.69 5.56 45.96
N ASP A 390 0.69 4.74 46.34
CA ASP A 390 0.78 3.28 46.34
C ASP A 390 0.41 2.66 44.99
N ALA A 391 -0.28 3.40 44.11
CA ALA A 391 -0.64 2.95 42.76
C ALA A 391 0.57 2.85 41.84
N ALA A 392 0.55 1.86 40.93
CA ALA A 392 1.51 1.75 39.83
C ALA A 392 1.35 2.91 38.83
N ALA A 393 0.11 3.33 38.60
CA ALA A 393 -0.26 4.45 37.73
C ALA A 393 -1.68 4.91 38.04
N VAL A 394 -2.07 6.09 37.58
CA VAL A 394 -3.42 6.64 37.79
C VAL A 394 -4.08 6.96 36.43
N ILE A 395 -5.37 6.67 36.30
CA ILE A 395 -6.24 7.07 35.21
C ILE A 395 -7.33 7.98 35.75
N THR A 396 -7.57 9.14 35.10
CA THR A 396 -8.68 10.03 35.44
C THR A 396 -9.53 10.41 34.25
N GLU A 397 -10.84 10.64 34.45
CA GLU A 397 -11.73 11.15 33.42
C GLU A 397 -11.60 12.67 33.26
N THR A 398 -11.23 13.38 34.32
CA THR A 398 -11.03 14.83 34.28
C THR A 398 -9.89 15.18 33.30
N PRO A 399 -10.10 16.16 32.38
CA PRO A 399 -9.08 16.62 31.44
C PRO A 399 -7.79 17.06 32.15
N ALA A 400 -6.66 16.88 31.47
CA ALA A 400 -5.32 17.13 31.98
C ALA A 400 -5.11 18.52 32.59
N GLU A 401 -5.71 19.55 32.03
CA GLU A 401 -5.60 20.96 32.41
C GLU A 401 -6.21 21.24 33.79
N SER A 402 -7.15 20.43 34.28
CA SER A 402 -7.87 20.58 35.53
C SER A 402 -7.70 19.37 36.47
N SER A 403 -6.97 18.33 36.08
CA SER A 403 -6.80 17.11 36.87
C SER A 403 -5.83 17.30 38.03
N HIS A 404 -6.32 17.06 39.24
CA HIS A 404 -5.50 17.01 40.47
C HIS A 404 -4.40 15.93 40.33
N ALA A 405 -4.73 14.74 39.81
CA ALA A 405 -3.78 13.67 39.60
C ALA A 405 -2.63 14.08 38.68
N ALA A 406 -2.91 14.85 37.59
CA ALA A 406 -1.87 15.34 36.68
C ALA A 406 -0.87 16.28 37.40
N VAL A 407 -1.36 17.14 38.25
CA VAL A 407 -0.50 18.04 39.08
C VAL A 407 0.35 17.25 40.08
N ILE A 408 -0.22 16.23 40.69
CA ILE A 408 0.47 15.40 41.70
C ILE A 408 1.50 14.50 41.05
N ALA A 409 1.19 13.94 39.83
CA ALA A 409 2.09 13.09 39.06
C ALA A 409 3.45 13.77 38.84
N GLN A 410 3.45 15.05 38.45
CA GLN A 410 4.69 15.81 38.24
C GLN A 410 5.53 15.95 39.53
N ARG A 411 4.91 15.97 40.70
CA ARG A 411 5.59 16.15 42.00
C ARG A 411 6.08 14.83 42.59
N LEU A 412 5.31 13.76 42.45
CA LEU A 412 5.58 12.45 43.05
C LEU A 412 6.27 11.47 42.11
N GLY A 413 6.35 11.79 40.82
CA GLY A 413 6.91 10.89 39.79
C GLY A 413 6.02 9.67 39.50
N ILE A 414 4.71 9.74 39.87
CA ILE A 414 3.74 8.68 39.59
C ILE A 414 3.17 8.88 38.15
N PRO A 415 3.17 7.87 37.32
CA PRO A 415 2.62 7.99 35.97
C PRO A 415 1.10 8.17 35.97
N VAL A 416 0.60 9.08 35.15
CA VAL A 416 -0.86 9.38 35.04
C VAL A 416 -1.26 9.48 33.56
N ILE A 417 -2.45 8.98 33.21
CA ILE A 417 -3.18 9.34 32.00
C ILE A 417 -4.49 10.03 32.41
N ALA A 418 -4.61 11.31 32.08
CA ALA A 418 -5.77 12.13 32.40
C ALA A 418 -6.65 12.39 31.17
N GLY A 419 -7.96 12.52 31.36
CA GLY A 419 -8.92 12.85 30.33
C GLY A 419 -9.45 11.65 29.55
N ILE A 420 -9.46 10.44 30.12
CA ILE A 420 -10.10 9.27 29.52
C ILE A 420 -11.58 9.29 29.83
N ALA A 421 -12.40 9.68 28.88
CA ALA A 421 -13.86 9.77 29.08
C ALA A 421 -14.46 8.41 29.49
N ASN A 422 -15.31 8.42 30.52
CA ASN A 422 -16.00 7.23 31.05
C ASN A 422 -15.08 6.09 31.53
N ALA A 423 -13.83 6.34 31.89
CA ALA A 423 -12.88 5.30 32.27
C ALA A 423 -13.40 4.43 33.43
N THR A 424 -14.10 5.03 34.41
CA THR A 424 -14.69 4.33 35.57
C THR A 424 -15.84 3.38 35.19
N ARG A 425 -16.44 3.57 34.01
CA ARG A 425 -17.54 2.73 33.50
C ARG A 425 -17.05 1.70 32.49
N ASP A 426 -16.11 2.09 31.62
CA ASP A 426 -15.71 1.32 30.46
C ASP A 426 -14.54 0.35 30.75
N LEU A 427 -13.74 0.63 31.82
CA LEU A 427 -12.76 -0.30 32.38
C LEU A 427 -13.42 -1.21 33.42
N LEU A 428 -12.99 -2.47 33.48
CA LEU A 428 -13.56 -3.44 34.42
C LEU A 428 -12.68 -3.57 35.68
N GLU A 429 -13.31 -3.62 36.84
CA GLU A 429 -12.63 -3.88 38.12
C GLU A 429 -11.81 -5.17 38.05
N GLY A 430 -10.53 -5.10 38.43
CA GLY A 430 -9.60 -6.25 38.41
C GLY A 430 -9.08 -6.64 37.01
N GLU A 431 -9.55 -5.98 35.94
CA GLU A 431 -9.02 -6.16 34.63
C GLU A 431 -7.54 -5.75 34.55
N VAL A 432 -6.72 -6.51 33.85
CA VAL A 432 -5.32 -6.12 33.65
C VAL A 432 -5.23 -5.19 32.44
N VAL A 433 -4.60 -4.04 32.65
CA VAL A 433 -4.37 -3.03 31.61
C VAL A 433 -2.89 -2.67 31.51
N THR A 434 -2.48 -2.19 30.34
CA THR A 434 -1.16 -1.60 30.11
C THR A 434 -1.33 -0.15 29.67
N LEU A 435 -0.70 0.75 30.39
CA LEU A 435 -0.66 2.17 30.12
C LEU A 435 0.62 2.50 29.35
N LEU A 436 0.47 3.04 28.15
CA LEU A 436 1.54 3.64 27.37
C LEU A 436 1.53 5.15 27.65
N ILE A 437 2.32 5.56 28.65
CA ILE A 437 2.20 6.90 29.24
C ILE A 437 2.48 8.01 28.22
N LYS A 438 3.54 7.90 27.42
CA LYS A 438 3.88 8.92 26.41
C LYS A 438 2.84 9.05 25.31
N GLU A 439 2.20 7.94 24.95
CA GLU A 439 1.16 7.85 23.94
C GLU A 439 -0.23 8.23 24.50
N GLY A 440 -0.36 8.33 25.83
CA GLY A 440 -1.61 8.59 26.50
C GLY A 440 -2.66 7.49 26.28
N ALA A 441 -2.24 6.24 26.03
CA ALA A 441 -3.12 5.15 25.66
C ALA A 441 -3.19 4.07 26.75
N VAL A 442 -4.38 3.52 26.97
CA VAL A 442 -4.64 2.37 27.84
C VAL A 442 -5.05 1.19 26.99
N HIS A 443 -4.30 0.11 27.06
CA HIS A 443 -4.53 -1.13 26.33
C HIS A 443 -4.97 -2.26 27.25
N ARG A 444 -5.74 -3.23 26.71
CA ARG A 444 -6.15 -4.43 27.44
C ARG A 444 -5.00 -5.41 27.58
N GLY A 445 -4.81 -6.00 28.76
CA GLY A 445 -3.82 -7.03 29.04
C GLY A 445 -2.48 -6.51 29.51
N THR A 446 -1.53 -7.43 29.81
CA THR A 446 -0.16 -7.08 30.22
C THR A 446 0.76 -6.98 29.01
N GLY A 447 1.72 -6.06 29.05
CA GLY A 447 2.83 -6.04 28.09
C GLY A 447 3.62 -7.36 28.03
N SER A 448 3.62 -8.15 29.13
CA SER A 448 4.21 -9.49 29.20
C SER A 448 3.29 -10.61 28.64
N ASN A 449 1.96 -10.43 28.63
CA ASN A 449 1.08 -11.36 27.91
C ASN A 449 1.23 -11.25 26.38
N MET A 450 1.72 -10.12 25.88
CA MET A 450 2.20 -10.01 24.50
C MET A 450 3.42 -10.93 24.24
N ALA A 451 4.33 -11.06 25.22
CA ALA A 451 5.48 -11.97 25.15
C ALA A 451 5.07 -13.44 25.39
N MET A 452 4.15 -13.71 26.34
CA MET A 452 3.70 -15.09 26.65
C MET A 452 2.84 -15.73 25.57
N LYS A 453 2.04 -14.97 24.80
CA LYS A 453 1.35 -15.53 23.62
C LYS A 453 2.34 -15.90 22.51
N LEU A 454 3.46 -15.23 22.42
CA LEU A 454 4.55 -15.63 21.52
C LEU A 454 5.22 -16.93 21.98
N ASP A 455 5.45 -17.12 23.29
CA ASP A 455 6.05 -18.31 23.87
C ASP A 455 5.13 -19.56 23.84
N THR A 456 3.82 -19.39 23.81
CA THR A 456 2.86 -20.51 23.67
C THR A 456 2.54 -20.86 22.22
N MET A 457 2.99 -20.08 21.26
CA MET A 457 2.89 -20.36 19.82
C MET A 457 4.21 -20.89 19.23
N LEU A 458 5.28 -20.93 20.01
CA LEU A 458 6.55 -21.62 19.74
C LEU A 458 6.53 -23.00 20.38
#